data_dece3d4aefca782a0e8e2dbc0c5b3fc9
#
_entry.id   dece3d4aefca782a0e8e2dbc0c5b3fc9
#
_cell.length_a   1.000
_cell.length_b   1.000
_cell.length_c   1.000
_cell.angle_alpha   90.00
_cell.angle_beta   90.00
_cell.angle_gamma   90.00
#
_symmetry.space_group_name_H-M   'P 1'
#
loop_
_entity.id
_entity.type
_entity.pdbx_description
1 polymer ?
#
loop_
_entity_poly.entity_id
_entity_poly.type
_entity_poly.pdbx_seq_one_letter_code
_entity_poly.pdbx_strand_id
1 'polypeptide(L)'
;MKIVFLDAATMGNASMAEIAALGEFVCYPSSTAEEARVRAADADVVLLNKVIVDKAFLDACPKLRLVCEAGTGINNIDTKLCAERGVIVRNVAGYSTDSVAQTAWMHILALAGLAFHYNAYARDGRYSAGSIHVDAGHPFTEIAGKTLGIVGMGAIGQKVAAIGTAFGMKVIYYSTSGTGHCKDYPCVPLDDLLAQSDVISIHAPYNERTAGLIDYQGLCKMKPTAYVVNTGRGGIAVEADLVRAIDEERIAGIGIDVYQKEPLRLDHPYLHSKHPERIFLTPHIAWYSREARARLAHEMAENIKKGW
;
A
#
# COMPACT_ATOMS: atom_id res chain seq x y z
N MET A 1 -17.39 -5.94 -28.80
CA MET A 1 -16.76 -6.31 -27.50
C MET A 1 -17.43 -5.50 -26.43
N LYS A 2 -17.98 -6.17 -25.40
CA LYS A 2 -18.59 -5.52 -24.25
C LYS A 2 -17.62 -5.49 -23.09
N ILE A 3 -17.31 -4.29 -22.58
CA ILE A 3 -16.36 -4.05 -21.50
C ILE A 3 -17.14 -3.49 -20.30
N VAL A 4 -17.03 -4.12 -19.14
CA VAL A 4 -17.74 -3.70 -17.94
C VAL A 4 -16.75 -3.41 -16.82
N PHE A 5 -16.79 -2.20 -16.24
CA PHE A 5 -16.02 -1.84 -15.06
C PHE A 5 -16.94 -1.87 -13.82
N LEU A 6 -16.68 -2.77 -12.89
CA LEU A 6 -17.61 -3.10 -11.82
C LEU A 6 -17.52 -2.19 -10.59
N ASP A 7 -16.39 -1.51 -10.37
CA ASP A 7 -16.11 -0.67 -9.19
C ASP A 7 -15.26 0.56 -9.56
N ALA A 8 -15.67 1.24 -10.63
CA ALA A 8 -14.94 2.35 -11.26
C ALA A 8 -14.76 3.58 -10.35
N ALA A 9 -15.54 3.73 -9.25
CA ALA A 9 -15.35 4.82 -8.29
C ALA A 9 -13.93 4.84 -7.69
N THR A 10 -13.26 3.70 -7.64
CA THR A 10 -11.86 3.60 -7.20
C THR A 10 -10.90 4.38 -8.09
N MET A 11 -11.27 4.64 -9.35
CA MET A 11 -10.47 5.43 -10.29
C MET A 11 -10.67 6.95 -10.15
N GLY A 12 -11.69 7.40 -9.39
CA GLY A 12 -12.02 8.81 -9.23
C GLY A 12 -12.30 9.48 -10.57
N ASN A 13 -11.59 10.56 -10.87
CA ASN A 13 -11.74 11.34 -12.11
C ASN A 13 -10.72 10.98 -13.22
N ALA A 14 -10.08 9.81 -13.15
CA ALA A 14 -9.19 9.36 -14.21
C ALA A 14 -9.98 9.13 -15.52
N SER A 15 -9.40 9.54 -16.65
CA SER A 15 -10.06 9.38 -17.97
C SER A 15 -10.09 7.90 -18.37
N MET A 16 -11.26 7.41 -18.75
CA MET A 16 -11.46 6.07 -19.32
C MET A 16 -11.65 6.12 -20.85
N ALA A 17 -11.32 7.23 -21.51
CA ALA A 17 -11.58 7.43 -22.92
C ALA A 17 -10.91 6.38 -23.82
N GLU A 18 -9.67 5.96 -23.48
CA GLU A 18 -8.95 4.93 -24.23
C GLU A 18 -9.65 3.58 -24.15
N ILE A 19 -10.20 3.23 -22.99
CA ILE A 19 -10.96 1.98 -22.79
C ILE A 19 -12.29 2.08 -23.52
N ALA A 20 -13.00 3.19 -23.42
CA ALA A 20 -14.28 3.42 -24.09
C ALA A 20 -14.19 3.36 -25.61
N ALA A 21 -13.04 3.70 -26.20
CA ALA A 21 -12.79 3.59 -27.62
C ALA A 21 -12.65 2.14 -28.13
N LEU A 22 -12.50 1.15 -27.24
CA LEU A 22 -12.27 -0.25 -27.62
C LEU A 22 -13.55 -1.07 -27.81
N GLY A 23 -14.72 -0.57 -27.38
CA GLY A 23 -15.98 -1.27 -27.51
C GLY A 23 -17.14 -0.64 -26.76
N GLU A 24 -18.20 -1.40 -26.56
CA GLU A 24 -19.30 -1.00 -25.68
C GLU A 24 -18.80 -0.98 -24.24
N PHE A 25 -18.62 0.20 -23.67
CA PHE A 25 -18.06 0.40 -22.35
C PHE A 25 -19.10 0.84 -21.33
N VAL A 26 -19.29 0.06 -20.28
CA VAL A 26 -20.21 0.33 -19.18
C VAL A 26 -19.45 0.41 -17.86
N CYS A 27 -19.68 1.50 -17.10
CA CYS A 27 -19.06 1.74 -15.80
C CYS A 27 -20.10 1.73 -14.68
N TYR A 28 -19.78 1.00 -13.59
CA TYR A 28 -20.52 1.06 -12.34
C TYR A 28 -19.64 1.63 -11.23
N PRO A 29 -20.12 2.56 -10.40
CA PRO A 29 -19.32 3.15 -9.32
C PRO A 29 -18.83 2.10 -8.31
N SER A 30 -19.72 1.17 -7.95
CA SER A 30 -19.46 0.03 -7.07
C SER A 30 -20.40 -1.10 -7.42
N SER A 31 -20.06 -2.33 -7.04
CA SER A 31 -20.93 -3.49 -7.22
C SER A 31 -20.83 -4.42 -6.00
N THR A 32 -21.97 -4.82 -5.48
CA THR A 32 -22.04 -5.99 -4.59
C THR A 32 -21.73 -7.26 -5.38
N ALA A 33 -21.47 -8.38 -4.71
CA ALA A 33 -21.20 -9.65 -5.38
C ALA A 33 -22.36 -10.10 -6.30
N GLU A 34 -23.61 -9.84 -5.91
CA GLU A 34 -24.80 -10.15 -6.72
C GLU A 34 -24.92 -9.23 -7.92
N GLU A 35 -24.80 -7.92 -7.71
CA GLU A 35 -24.82 -6.94 -8.80
C GLU A 35 -23.70 -7.20 -9.81
N ALA A 36 -22.50 -7.54 -9.35
CA ALA A 36 -21.36 -7.84 -10.21
C ALA A 36 -21.66 -9.00 -11.16
N ARG A 37 -22.27 -10.07 -10.68
CA ARG A 37 -22.69 -11.22 -11.50
C ARG A 37 -23.71 -10.82 -12.56
N VAL A 38 -24.72 -10.02 -12.20
CA VAL A 38 -25.75 -9.55 -13.15
C VAL A 38 -25.16 -8.61 -14.19
N ARG A 39 -24.34 -7.65 -13.76
CA ARG A 39 -23.73 -6.61 -14.60
C ARG A 39 -22.72 -7.16 -15.60
N ALA A 40 -22.03 -8.24 -15.23
CA ALA A 40 -20.99 -8.87 -16.06
C ALA A 40 -21.50 -10.07 -16.88
N ALA A 41 -22.77 -10.47 -16.77
CA ALA A 41 -23.29 -11.71 -17.33
C ALA A 41 -23.08 -11.88 -18.84
N ASP A 42 -23.07 -10.81 -19.60
CA ASP A 42 -22.86 -10.80 -21.06
C ASP A 42 -21.57 -10.07 -21.49
N ALA A 43 -20.68 -9.75 -20.53
CA ALA A 43 -19.43 -9.07 -20.80
C ALA A 43 -18.37 -10.00 -21.42
N ASP A 44 -17.61 -9.48 -22.39
CA ASP A 44 -16.40 -10.10 -22.92
C ASP A 44 -15.19 -9.80 -22.02
N VAL A 45 -15.14 -8.57 -21.47
CA VAL A 45 -14.07 -8.06 -20.61
C VAL A 45 -14.65 -7.46 -19.35
N VAL A 46 -14.09 -7.81 -18.21
CA VAL A 46 -14.40 -7.21 -16.93
C VAL A 46 -13.17 -6.50 -16.38
N LEU A 47 -13.35 -5.23 -15.99
CA LEU A 47 -12.41 -4.44 -15.22
C LEU A 47 -12.92 -4.38 -13.78
N LEU A 48 -12.02 -4.53 -12.81
CA LEU A 48 -12.37 -4.49 -11.39
C LEU A 48 -11.14 -4.13 -10.53
N ASN A 49 -11.38 -3.73 -9.28
CA ASN A 49 -10.34 -3.44 -8.30
C ASN A 49 -10.54 -4.24 -6.99
N LYS A 50 -11.78 -4.34 -6.51
CA LYS A 50 -12.10 -5.00 -5.23
C LYS A 50 -13.16 -6.10 -5.36
N VAL A 51 -13.86 -6.17 -6.47
CA VAL A 51 -14.84 -7.23 -6.72
C VAL A 51 -14.14 -8.58 -6.73
N ILE A 52 -14.78 -9.57 -6.08
CA ILE A 52 -14.24 -10.93 -6.00
C ILE A 52 -14.65 -11.70 -7.26
N VAL A 53 -13.67 -12.33 -7.90
CA VAL A 53 -13.88 -13.26 -9.02
C VAL A 53 -13.68 -14.68 -8.51
N ASP A 54 -14.78 -15.28 -8.10
CA ASP A 54 -14.88 -16.66 -7.61
C ASP A 54 -15.65 -17.56 -8.60
N LYS A 55 -15.91 -18.80 -8.17
CA LYS A 55 -16.70 -19.75 -8.96
C LYS A 55 -18.09 -19.22 -9.31
N ALA A 56 -18.78 -18.58 -8.36
CA ALA A 56 -20.14 -18.08 -8.57
C ALA A 56 -20.17 -16.92 -9.58
N PHE A 57 -19.15 -16.06 -9.55
CA PHE A 57 -18.97 -14.99 -10.53
C PHE A 57 -18.74 -15.56 -11.94
N LEU A 58 -17.81 -16.51 -12.08
CA LEU A 58 -17.46 -17.11 -13.36
C LEU A 58 -18.62 -17.95 -13.94
N ASP A 59 -19.42 -18.61 -13.10
CA ASP A 59 -20.63 -19.34 -13.53
C ASP A 59 -21.68 -18.39 -14.14
N ALA A 60 -21.76 -17.16 -13.64
CA ALA A 60 -22.71 -16.16 -14.13
C ALA A 60 -22.23 -15.44 -15.41
N CYS A 61 -20.96 -15.56 -15.77
CA CYS A 61 -20.33 -14.81 -16.88
C CYS A 61 -19.81 -15.73 -18.01
N PRO A 62 -20.67 -16.44 -18.75
CA PRO A 62 -20.24 -17.48 -19.72
C PRO A 62 -19.50 -16.94 -20.95
N LYS A 63 -19.61 -15.63 -21.24
CA LYS A 63 -18.93 -14.98 -22.38
C LYS A 63 -17.59 -14.36 -22.01
N LEU A 64 -17.25 -14.35 -20.70
CA LEU A 64 -16.07 -13.67 -20.20
C LEU A 64 -14.78 -14.27 -20.76
N ARG A 65 -13.92 -13.44 -21.31
CA ARG A 65 -12.62 -13.79 -21.89
C ARG A 65 -11.45 -13.20 -21.15
N LEU A 66 -11.63 -12.00 -20.59
CA LEU A 66 -10.57 -11.27 -19.90
C LEU A 66 -11.09 -10.64 -18.61
N VAL A 67 -10.39 -10.89 -17.52
CA VAL A 67 -10.46 -10.12 -16.29
C VAL A 67 -9.23 -9.24 -16.20
N CYS A 68 -9.40 -7.91 -16.14
CA CYS A 68 -8.31 -6.98 -15.96
C CYS A 68 -8.44 -6.31 -14.59
N GLU A 69 -7.50 -6.60 -13.70
CA GLU A 69 -7.41 -5.97 -12.40
C GLU A 69 -6.91 -4.53 -12.52
N ALA A 70 -7.68 -3.58 -12.00
CA ALA A 70 -7.29 -2.17 -11.90
C ALA A 70 -6.32 -1.96 -10.72
N GLY A 71 -5.21 -2.69 -10.74
CA GLY A 71 -4.23 -2.71 -9.68
C GLY A 71 -3.12 -3.72 -9.92
N THR A 72 -2.18 -3.82 -8.98
CA THR A 72 -1.09 -4.80 -9.02
C THR A 72 -1.46 -6.12 -8.36
N GLY A 73 -2.16 -6.07 -7.21
CA GLY A 73 -2.52 -7.26 -6.44
C GLY A 73 -3.79 -7.91 -6.98
N ILE A 74 -3.78 -9.24 -7.13
CA ILE A 74 -4.87 -10.07 -7.69
C ILE A 74 -5.44 -11.06 -6.67
N ASN A 75 -5.35 -10.74 -5.38
CA ASN A 75 -5.80 -11.64 -4.31
C ASN A 75 -7.33 -11.86 -4.27
N ASN A 76 -8.09 -11.00 -4.96
CA ASN A 76 -9.54 -11.06 -5.14
C ASN A 76 -9.97 -11.92 -6.34
N ILE A 77 -9.03 -12.50 -7.10
CA ILE A 77 -9.32 -13.28 -8.31
C ILE A 77 -8.81 -14.72 -8.14
N ASP A 78 -9.70 -15.70 -8.31
CA ASP A 78 -9.32 -17.12 -8.44
C ASP A 78 -8.69 -17.36 -9.81
N THR A 79 -7.40 -17.11 -9.90
CA THR A 79 -6.63 -17.20 -11.15
C THR A 79 -6.55 -18.62 -11.68
N LYS A 80 -6.59 -19.65 -10.81
CA LYS A 80 -6.58 -21.05 -11.20
C LYS A 80 -7.88 -21.41 -11.91
N LEU A 81 -9.00 -21.06 -11.31
CA LEU A 81 -10.31 -21.31 -11.88
C LEU A 81 -10.54 -20.51 -13.18
N CYS A 82 -10.04 -19.26 -13.25
CA CYS A 82 -10.06 -18.48 -14.48
C CYS A 82 -9.33 -19.24 -15.62
N ALA A 83 -8.13 -19.75 -15.36
CA ALA A 83 -7.34 -20.50 -16.34
C ALA A 83 -8.04 -21.79 -16.78
N GLU A 84 -8.66 -22.55 -15.87
CA GLU A 84 -9.45 -23.75 -16.17
C GLU A 84 -10.64 -23.46 -17.10
N ARG A 85 -11.17 -22.21 -17.07
CA ARG A 85 -12.29 -21.77 -17.92
C ARG A 85 -11.86 -21.01 -19.18
N GLY A 86 -10.57 -20.88 -19.42
CA GLY A 86 -10.03 -20.14 -20.56
C GLY A 86 -10.19 -18.62 -20.42
N VAL A 87 -10.40 -18.10 -19.20
CA VAL A 87 -10.47 -16.67 -18.91
C VAL A 87 -9.08 -16.17 -18.56
N ILE A 88 -8.59 -15.21 -19.34
CA ILE A 88 -7.28 -14.60 -19.10
C ILE A 88 -7.40 -13.58 -17.95
N VAL A 89 -6.43 -13.59 -17.03
CA VAL A 89 -6.32 -12.59 -15.97
C VAL A 89 -5.10 -11.72 -16.25
N ARG A 90 -5.30 -10.40 -16.28
CA ARG A 90 -4.24 -9.41 -16.38
C ARG A 90 -4.36 -8.39 -15.27
N ASN A 91 -3.23 -7.97 -14.75
CA ASN A 91 -3.11 -6.87 -13.80
C ASN A 91 -2.21 -5.77 -14.38
N VAL A 92 -2.02 -4.70 -13.62
CA VAL A 92 -1.11 -3.63 -13.99
C VAL A 92 -0.02 -3.52 -12.92
N ALA A 93 1.15 -4.05 -13.24
CA ALA A 93 2.31 -3.97 -12.36
C ALA A 93 3.12 -2.69 -12.62
N GLY A 94 3.68 -2.10 -11.56
CA GLY A 94 4.63 -0.98 -11.66
C GLY A 94 4.02 0.41 -11.91
N TYR A 95 2.74 0.54 -12.21
CA TYR A 95 2.10 1.82 -12.51
C TYR A 95 2.19 2.85 -11.37
N SER A 96 2.20 2.37 -10.14
CA SER A 96 2.17 3.20 -8.93
C SER A 96 3.50 3.26 -8.18
N THR A 97 4.59 2.75 -8.73
CA THR A 97 5.89 2.68 -8.04
C THR A 97 6.31 4.01 -7.43
N ASP A 98 6.26 5.09 -8.20
CA ASP A 98 6.63 6.43 -7.73
C ASP A 98 5.64 6.98 -6.69
N SER A 99 4.34 6.77 -6.91
CA SER A 99 3.28 7.19 -5.98
C SER A 99 3.43 6.52 -4.61
N VAL A 100 3.64 5.19 -4.60
CA VAL A 100 3.81 4.43 -3.34
C VAL A 100 5.10 4.84 -2.63
N ALA A 101 6.20 5.01 -3.36
CA ALA A 101 7.45 5.48 -2.78
C ALA A 101 7.30 6.89 -2.18
N GLN A 102 6.61 7.80 -2.86
CA GLN A 102 6.31 9.15 -2.35
C GLN A 102 5.48 9.08 -1.06
N THR A 103 4.45 8.24 -1.02
CA THR A 103 3.60 8.09 0.18
C THR A 103 4.38 7.45 1.33
N ALA A 104 5.20 6.44 1.09
CA ALA A 104 6.07 5.87 2.12
C ALA A 104 6.97 6.95 2.73
N TRP A 105 7.58 7.80 1.89
CA TRP A 105 8.42 8.91 2.34
C TRP A 105 7.63 10.02 3.03
N MET A 106 6.39 10.30 2.62
CA MET A 106 5.49 11.20 3.33
C MET A 106 5.27 10.72 4.78
N HIS A 107 5.01 9.43 4.98
CA HIS A 107 4.87 8.84 6.32
C HIS A 107 6.16 8.94 7.12
N ILE A 108 7.30 8.56 6.54
CA ILE A 108 8.61 8.61 7.21
C ILE A 108 8.94 10.04 7.66
N LEU A 109 8.83 11.01 6.77
CA LEU A 109 9.18 12.41 7.06
C LEU A 109 8.19 13.05 8.02
N ALA A 110 6.90 12.72 7.92
CA ALA A 110 5.89 13.25 8.85
C ALA A 110 6.11 12.77 10.29
N LEU A 111 6.45 11.50 10.46
CA LEU A 111 6.73 10.90 11.77
C LEU A 111 8.05 11.41 12.33
N ALA A 112 9.14 11.28 11.59
CA ALA A 112 10.48 11.68 12.05
C ALA A 112 10.57 13.19 12.30
N GLY A 113 9.90 14.00 11.46
CA GLY A 113 9.87 15.45 11.52
C GLY A 113 8.78 16.03 12.43
N LEU A 114 7.97 15.21 13.12
CA LEU A 114 6.85 15.65 13.95
C LEU A 114 5.91 16.64 13.23
N ALA A 115 5.64 16.40 11.93
CA ALA A 115 4.97 17.37 11.05
C ALA A 115 3.60 17.81 11.56
N PHE A 116 2.81 16.89 12.12
CA PHE A 116 1.47 17.20 12.67
C PHE A 116 1.55 18.03 13.92
N HIS A 117 2.49 17.71 14.82
CA HIS A 117 2.72 18.45 16.05
C HIS A 117 3.09 19.91 15.75
N TYR A 118 4.09 20.14 14.91
CA TYR A 118 4.54 21.50 14.59
C TYR A 118 3.52 22.30 13.81
N ASN A 119 2.78 21.65 12.89
CA ASN A 119 1.68 22.32 12.19
C ASN A 119 0.57 22.75 13.16
N ALA A 120 0.20 21.89 14.12
CA ALA A 120 -0.79 22.25 15.14
C ALA A 120 -0.25 23.35 16.06
N TYR A 121 0.96 23.22 16.58
CA TYR A 121 1.62 24.18 17.47
C TYR A 121 1.69 25.60 16.89
N ALA A 122 2.02 25.70 15.58
CA ALA A 122 2.06 26.99 14.92
C ALA A 122 0.67 27.59 14.66
N ARG A 123 -0.35 26.76 14.44
CA ARG A 123 -1.71 27.21 14.04
C ARG A 123 -2.63 27.50 15.24
N ASP A 124 -2.46 26.81 16.35
CA ASP A 124 -3.34 26.96 17.53
C ASP A 124 -2.95 28.11 18.47
N GLY A 125 -1.95 28.88 18.09
CA GLY A 125 -1.51 30.08 18.81
C GLY A 125 -0.44 29.83 19.85
N ARG A 126 -0.07 28.60 20.17
CA ARG A 126 1.01 28.30 21.14
C ARG A 126 2.35 28.94 20.74
N TYR A 127 2.66 28.88 19.43
CA TYR A 127 3.87 29.56 18.92
C TYR A 127 3.81 31.07 19.10
N SER A 128 2.69 31.71 18.82
CA SER A 128 2.53 33.16 18.92
C SER A 128 2.48 33.66 20.38
N ALA A 129 2.02 32.80 21.29
CA ALA A 129 2.00 33.12 22.73
C ALA A 129 3.33 32.83 23.44
N GLY A 130 4.27 32.14 22.79
CA GLY A 130 5.56 31.78 23.32
C GLY A 130 6.52 32.97 23.40
N SER A 131 7.49 32.89 24.33
CA SER A 131 8.56 33.87 24.48
C SER A 131 9.83 33.57 23.68
N ILE A 132 9.89 32.39 23.05
CA ILE A 132 11.02 31.90 22.23
C ILE A 132 10.53 31.52 20.83
N HIS A 133 11.43 31.57 19.86
CA HIS A 133 11.12 31.33 18.44
C HIS A 133 11.17 29.84 18.02
N VAL A 134 11.07 28.93 18.98
CA VAL A 134 11.15 27.47 18.74
C VAL A 134 10.32 26.72 19.79
N ASP A 135 9.79 25.54 19.44
CA ASP A 135 9.26 24.60 20.42
C ASP A 135 10.41 23.74 20.99
N ALA A 136 11.01 24.20 22.04
CA ALA A 136 12.19 23.56 22.66
C ALA A 136 11.87 22.22 23.35
N GLY A 137 10.58 21.91 23.59
CA GLY A 137 10.14 20.68 24.28
C GLY A 137 10.07 19.46 23.40
N HIS A 138 10.04 19.62 22.07
CA HIS A 138 9.75 18.55 21.14
C HIS A 138 10.78 18.51 19.98
N PRO A 139 12.03 18.06 20.21
CA PRO A 139 12.99 17.96 19.12
C PRO A 139 12.57 16.85 18.14
N PHE A 140 12.68 17.11 16.84
CA PHE A 140 12.45 16.10 15.80
C PHE A 140 13.70 15.26 15.52
N THR A 141 13.52 14.16 14.79
CA THR A 141 14.60 13.24 14.45
C THR A 141 15.16 13.54 13.06
N GLU A 142 16.45 13.81 12.97
CA GLU A 142 17.18 13.86 11.70
C GLU A 142 17.44 12.44 11.20
N ILE A 143 17.10 12.18 9.92
CA ILE A 143 17.20 10.82 9.31
C ILE A 143 18.56 10.54 8.67
N ALA A 144 19.37 11.56 8.39
CA ALA A 144 20.72 11.39 7.84
C ALA A 144 21.59 10.53 8.79
N GLY A 145 22.35 9.60 8.22
CA GLY A 145 23.15 8.63 8.98
C GLY A 145 22.39 7.50 9.67
N LYS A 146 21.04 7.54 9.69
CA LYS A 146 20.18 6.49 10.22
C LYS A 146 20.06 5.31 9.27
N THR A 147 19.57 4.17 9.75
CA THR A 147 19.40 2.95 8.97
C THR A 147 17.95 2.80 8.51
N LEU A 148 17.76 2.66 7.19
CA LEU A 148 16.49 2.31 6.55
C LEU A 148 16.47 0.81 6.23
N GLY A 149 15.59 0.07 6.89
CA GLY A 149 15.31 -1.33 6.63
C GLY A 149 14.14 -1.49 5.65
N ILE A 150 14.37 -2.16 4.54
CA ILE A 150 13.33 -2.43 3.54
C ILE A 150 12.87 -3.88 3.63
N VAL A 151 11.58 -4.11 3.86
CA VAL A 151 10.97 -5.44 3.77
C VAL A 151 10.38 -5.61 2.38
N GLY A 152 11.09 -6.39 1.53
CA GLY A 152 10.72 -6.58 0.12
C GLY A 152 11.37 -5.58 -0.84
N MET A 153 12.44 -5.99 -1.51
CA MET A 153 13.25 -5.17 -2.42
C MET A 153 12.78 -5.32 -3.90
N GLY A 154 11.46 -5.22 -4.13
CA GLY A 154 10.88 -5.09 -5.48
C GLY A 154 11.04 -3.65 -6.04
N ALA A 155 10.34 -3.31 -7.13
CA ALA A 155 10.43 -2.00 -7.77
C ALA A 155 10.17 -0.83 -6.79
N ILE A 156 9.16 -0.96 -5.92
CA ILE A 156 8.83 0.04 -4.90
C ILE A 156 9.95 0.12 -3.84
N GLY A 157 10.37 -1.02 -3.29
CA GLY A 157 11.43 -1.07 -2.28
C GLY A 157 12.74 -0.44 -2.78
N GLN A 158 13.13 -0.72 -4.03
CA GLN A 158 14.30 -0.12 -4.66
C GLN A 158 14.15 1.41 -4.81
N LYS A 159 12.97 1.89 -5.19
CA LYS A 159 12.72 3.33 -5.30
C LYS A 159 12.80 4.03 -3.94
N VAL A 160 12.21 3.43 -2.90
CA VAL A 160 12.28 3.94 -1.52
C VAL A 160 13.72 3.92 -1.01
N ALA A 161 14.46 2.85 -1.29
CA ALA A 161 15.88 2.72 -0.95
C ALA A 161 16.74 3.82 -1.58
N ALA A 162 16.56 4.07 -2.90
CA ALA A 162 17.29 5.12 -3.61
C ALA A 162 17.03 6.52 -3.02
N ILE A 163 15.78 6.83 -2.65
CA ILE A 163 15.44 8.09 -1.99
C ILE A 163 16.10 8.16 -0.60
N GLY A 164 16.10 7.06 0.17
CA GLY A 164 16.76 6.98 1.47
C GLY A 164 18.26 7.25 1.39
N THR A 165 18.90 6.68 0.36
CA THR A 165 20.32 6.96 0.07
C THR A 165 20.56 8.45 -0.21
N ALA A 166 19.67 9.10 -0.96
CA ALA A 166 19.75 10.54 -1.24
C ALA A 166 19.56 11.40 0.03
N PHE A 167 18.81 10.92 1.02
CA PHE A 167 18.73 11.52 2.36
C PHE A 167 19.92 11.19 3.27
N GLY A 168 20.93 10.47 2.77
CA GLY A 168 22.11 10.08 3.56
C GLY A 168 21.88 8.92 4.51
N MET A 169 20.81 8.14 4.36
CA MET A 169 20.56 6.94 5.17
C MET A 169 21.41 5.75 4.72
N LYS A 170 21.70 4.86 5.65
CA LYS A 170 22.21 3.51 5.35
C LYS A 170 21.04 2.60 5.04
N VAL A 171 21.05 1.94 3.87
CA VAL A 171 19.96 1.06 3.45
C VAL A 171 20.37 -0.40 3.58
N ILE A 172 19.53 -1.19 4.22
CA ILE A 172 19.60 -2.66 4.28
C ILE A 172 18.23 -3.23 3.92
N TYR A 173 18.15 -4.50 3.50
CA TYR A 173 16.85 -5.08 3.19
C TYR A 173 16.73 -6.55 3.60
N TYR A 174 15.49 -7.00 3.83
CA TYR A 174 15.09 -8.38 3.98
C TYR A 174 14.37 -8.87 2.72
N SER A 175 14.83 -10.00 2.17
CA SER A 175 14.20 -10.63 0.99
C SER A 175 13.11 -11.60 1.38
N THR A 176 11.86 -11.27 1.07
CA THR A 176 10.70 -12.13 1.33
C THR A 176 10.58 -13.32 0.34
N SER A 177 11.36 -13.32 -0.75
CA SER A 177 11.46 -14.45 -1.68
C SER A 177 12.45 -15.53 -1.24
N GLY A 178 13.24 -15.26 -0.20
CA GLY A 178 14.28 -16.17 0.32
C GLY A 178 15.65 -16.02 -0.34
N THR A 179 15.74 -15.25 -1.44
CA THR A 179 17.01 -14.97 -2.13
C THR A 179 17.20 -13.48 -2.32
N GLY A 180 18.38 -12.96 -1.97
CA GLY A 180 18.76 -11.57 -2.23
C GLY A 180 19.10 -11.39 -3.72
N HIS A 181 18.32 -10.54 -4.40
CA HIS A 181 18.50 -10.28 -5.83
C HIS A 181 18.94 -8.84 -6.15
N CYS A 182 18.85 -7.93 -5.18
CA CYS A 182 19.39 -6.58 -5.30
C CYS A 182 20.85 -6.57 -4.80
N LYS A 183 21.76 -6.13 -5.66
CA LYS A 183 23.21 -6.08 -5.35
C LYS A 183 23.65 -4.73 -4.79
N ASP A 184 22.82 -3.71 -4.90
CA ASP A 184 23.16 -2.34 -4.51
C ASP A 184 23.06 -2.12 -3.00
N TYR A 185 22.35 -3.00 -2.30
CA TYR A 185 22.10 -2.91 -0.86
C TYR A 185 22.32 -4.25 -0.17
N PRO A 186 22.84 -4.28 1.07
CA PRO A 186 22.99 -5.51 1.85
C PRO A 186 21.65 -6.20 2.12
N CYS A 187 21.57 -7.49 1.78
CA CYS A 187 20.46 -8.37 2.19
C CYS A 187 20.82 -9.00 3.53
N VAL A 188 19.96 -8.83 4.53
CA VAL A 188 20.19 -9.30 5.90
C VAL A 188 19.02 -10.18 6.39
N PRO A 189 19.23 -11.06 7.40
CA PRO A 189 18.15 -11.76 8.09
C PRO A 189 17.13 -10.76 8.70
N LEU A 190 15.89 -11.22 8.90
CA LEU A 190 14.82 -10.37 9.44
C LEU A 190 15.18 -9.78 10.81
N ASP A 191 15.70 -10.60 11.70
CA ASP A 191 16.10 -10.16 13.05
C ASP A 191 17.15 -9.06 13.03
N ASP A 192 18.13 -9.19 12.13
CA ASP A 192 19.17 -8.17 11.95
C ASP A 192 18.59 -6.88 11.35
N LEU A 193 17.64 -7.00 10.40
CA LEU A 193 16.93 -5.86 9.85
C LEU A 193 16.19 -5.09 10.96
N LEU A 194 15.42 -5.81 11.80
CA LEU A 194 14.64 -5.22 12.88
C LEU A 194 15.54 -4.52 13.91
N ALA A 195 16.61 -5.18 14.35
CA ALA A 195 17.51 -4.64 15.38
C ALA A 195 18.32 -3.41 14.90
N GLN A 196 18.72 -3.37 13.62
CA GLN A 196 19.58 -2.31 13.10
C GLN A 196 18.81 -1.10 12.59
N SER A 197 17.54 -1.24 12.21
CA SER A 197 16.78 -0.19 11.54
C SER A 197 16.32 0.91 12.51
N ASP A 198 16.43 2.15 12.05
CA ASP A 198 15.77 3.32 12.63
C ASP A 198 14.40 3.57 11.96
N VAL A 199 14.26 3.12 10.71
CA VAL A 199 13.00 3.12 9.97
C VAL A 199 12.85 1.77 9.26
N ILE A 200 11.70 1.12 9.40
CA ILE A 200 11.31 -0.03 8.58
C ILE A 200 10.22 0.40 7.60
N SER A 201 10.41 0.09 6.31
CA SER A 201 9.43 0.34 5.26
C SER A 201 9.05 -0.96 4.55
N ILE A 202 7.76 -1.29 4.54
CA ILE A 202 7.23 -2.58 4.08
C ILE A 202 6.67 -2.45 2.66
N HIS A 203 7.24 -3.22 1.72
CA HIS A 203 6.88 -3.23 0.29
C HIS A 203 6.77 -4.66 -0.27
N ALA A 204 6.54 -5.64 0.60
CA ALA A 204 6.38 -7.03 0.23
C ALA A 204 4.95 -7.34 -0.23
N PRO A 205 4.74 -8.37 -1.08
CA PRO A 205 3.42 -8.93 -1.32
C PRO A 205 2.93 -9.70 -0.09
N TYR A 206 1.61 -9.76 0.10
CA TYR A 206 1.00 -10.59 1.15
C TYR A 206 0.85 -12.04 0.66
N ASN A 207 1.45 -12.97 1.39
CA ASN A 207 1.36 -14.41 1.16
C ASN A 207 1.70 -15.15 2.47
N GLU A 208 1.72 -16.48 2.44
CA GLU A 208 2.01 -17.32 3.61
C GLU A 208 3.34 -17.00 4.31
N ARG A 209 4.36 -16.54 3.58
CA ARG A 209 5.68 -16.18 4.13
C ARG A 209 5.72 -14.79 4.75
N THR A 210 4.78 -13.94 4.39
CA THR A 210 4.75 -12.53 4.82
C THR A 210 3.58 -12.21 5.75
N ALA A 211 2.63 -13.14 5.91
CA ALA A 211 1.53 -13.00 6.85
C ALA A 211 2.07 -12.92 8.29
N GLY A 212 1.75 -11.82 8.99
CA GLY A 212 2.19 -11.60 10.36
C GLY A 212 3.71 -11.52 10.55
N LEU A 213 4.46 -11.18 9.48
CA LEU A 213 5.92 -11.15 9.49
C LEU A 213 6.50 -10.19 10.55
N ILE A 214 5.81 -9.09 10.79
CA ILE A 214 6.16 -8.12 11.84
C ILE A 214 5.14 -8.28 12.97
N ASP A 215 5.53 -9.01 13.98
CA ASP A 215 4.75 -9.27 15.20
C ASP A 215 5.33 -8.51 16.41
N TYR A 216 4.71 -8.65 17.57
CA TYR A 216 5.16 -8.00 18.80
C TYR A 216 6.57 -8.41 19.20
N GLN A 217 6.98 -9.68 19.02
CA GLN A 217 8.32 -10.13 19.36
C GLN A 217 9.36 -9.47 18.44
N GLY A 218 9.06 -9.35 17.18
CA GLY A 218 9.85 -8.59 16.21
C GLY A 218 9.98 -7.12 16.57
N LEU A 219 8.85 -6.47 16.93
CA LEU A 219 8.82 -5.07 17.35
C LEU A 219 9.66 -4.82 18.61
N CYS A 220 9.69 -5.76 19.55
CA CYS A 220 10.54 -5.68 20.75
C CYS A 220 12.05 -5.75 20.46
N LYS A 221 12.47 -6.23 19.28
CA LYS A 221 13.87 -6.23 18.84
C LYS A 221 14.30 -4.89 18.25
N MET A 222 13.33 -4.05 17.87
CA MET A 222 13.59 -2.74 17.26
C MET A 222 14.10 -1.72 18.31
N LYS A 223 14.69 -0.66 17.81
CA LYS A 223 15.07 0.48 18.64
C LYS A 223 13.81 1.20 19.16
N PRO A 224 13.77 1.66 20.42
CA PRO A 224 12.63 2.44 20.93
C PRO A 224 12.37 3.75 20.14
N THR A 225 13.37 4.22 19.41
CA THR A 225 13.29 5.41 18.53
C THR A 225 12.89 5.07 17.09
N ALA A 226 12.63 3.81 16.78
CA ALA A 226 12.37 3.36 15.41
C ALA A 226 10.93 3.62 14.96
N TYR A 227 10.76 3.75 13.65
CA TYR A 227 9.45 3.89 12.97
C TYR A 227 9.18 2.69 12.07
N VAL A 228 7.91 2.29 11.96
CA VAL A 228 7.44 1.28 11.01
C VAL A 228 6.45 1.91 10.05
N VAL A 229 6.71 1.80 8.74
CA VAL A 229 5.82 2.27 7.67
C VAL A 229 5.34 1.10 6.83
N ASN A 230 4.03 0.95 6.69
CA ASN A 230 3.42 -0.09 5.88
C ASN A 230 2.54 0.50 4.77
N THR A 231 3.06 0.44 3.55
CA THR A 231 2.35 0.77 2.30
C THR A 231 2.20 -0.47 1.38
N GLY A 232 2.48 -1.65 1.92
CA GLY A 232 2.37 -2.94 1.22
C GLY A 232 0.99 -3.58 1.36
N ARG A 233 0.78 -4.32 2.44
CA ARG A 233 -0.50 -4.96 2.79
C ARG A 233 -0.66 -5.02 4.32
N GLY A 234 -1.87 -4.75 4.83
CA GLY A 234 -2.15 -4.68 6.26
C GLY A 234 -1.75 -5.93 7.04
N GLY A 235 -2.05 -7.12 6.51
CA GLY A 235 -1.75 -8.39 7.16
C GLY A 235 -0.26 -8.77 7.26
N ILE A 236 0.67 -7.97 6.74
CA ILE A 236 2.12 -8.21 6.87
C ILE A 236 2.61 -7.84 8.28
N ALA A 237 2.08 -6.79 8.86
CA ALA A 237 2.34 -6.43 10.25
C ALA A 237 1.08 -6.68 11.08
N VAL A 238 1.23 -7.27 12.25
CA VAL A 238 0.10 -7.57 13.14
C VAL A 238 -0.40 -6.26 13.77
N GLU A 239 -1.59 -5.82 13.38
CA GLU A 239 -2.14 -4.50 13.72
C GLU A 239 -2.27 -4.27 15.22
N ALA A 240 -2.74 -5.26 15.96
CA ALA A 240 -2.85 -5.20 17.43
C ALA A 240 -1.47 -5.11 18.10
N ASP A 241 -0.46 -5.78 17.55
CA ASP A 241 0.91 -5.77 18.06
C ASP A 241 1.60 -4.42 17.80
N LEU A 242 1.32 -3.79 16.66
CA LEU A 242 1.79 -2.43 16.36
C LEU A 242 1.26 -1.42 17.38
N VAL A 243 -0.06 -1.46 17.68
CA VAL A 243 -0.67 -0.58 18.69
C VAL A 243 -0.07 -0.86 20.06
N ARG A 244 0.04 -2.14 20.44
CA ARG A 244 0.64 -2.53 21.70
C ARG A 244 2.07 -2.01 21.84
N ALA A 245 2.87 -2.11 20.77
CA ALA A 245 4.25 -1.64 20.78
C ALA A 245 4.33 -0.10 20.91
N ILE A 246 3.39 0.64 20.33
CA ILE A 246 3.25 2.11 20.53
C ILE A 246 2.84 2.42 21.97
N ASP A 247 1.82 1.74 22.48
CA ASP A 247 1.27 1.99 23.83
C ASP A 247 2.23 1.61 24.96
N GLU A 248 3.17 0.68 24.69
CA GLU A 248 4.26 0.28 25.59
C GLU A 248 5.59 0.98 25.27
N GLU A 249 5.60 1.96 24.37
CA GLU A 249 6.77 2.76 23.97
C GLU A 249 7.96 1.92 23.46
N ARG A 250 7.67 0.76 22.83
CA ARG A 250 8.68 -0.12 22.23
C ARG A 250 9.24 0.44 20.93
N ILE A 251 8.44 1.25 20.20
CA ILE A 251 8.81 1.96 18.98
C ILE A 251 8.28 3.40 19.04
N ALA A 252 8.87 4.30 18.27
CA ALA A 252 8.53 5.71 18.31
C ALA A 252 7.25 6.05 17.54
N GLY A 253 6.92 5.34 16.47
CA GLY A 253 5.73 5.63 15.68
C GLY A 253 5.49 4.68 14.53
N ILE A 254 4.27 4.73 13.97
CA ILE A 254 3.86 3.92 12.81
C ILE A 254 3.16 4.78 11.76
N GLY A 255 3.43 4.46 10.49
CA GLY A 255 2.77 5.05 9.33
C GLY A 255 2.06 3.96 8.51
N ILE A 256 0.74 4.01 8.41
CA ILE A 256 -0.08 2.93 7.85
C ILE A 256 -0.97 3.46 6.73
N ASP A 257 -0.82 2.90 5.54
CA ASP A 257 -1.69 3.17 4.39
C ASP A 257 -2.67 2.03 4.11
N VAL A 258 -2.38 0.83 4.63
CA VAL A 258 -3.11 -0.41 4.31
C VAL A 258 -3.55 -1.14 5.58
N TYR A 259 -4.71 -1.79 5.53
CA TYR A 259 -5.33 -2.45 6.68
C TYR A 259 -5.62 -3.91 6.36
N GLN A 260 -5.66 -4.77 7.39
CA GLN A 260 -6.03 -6.18 7.22
C GLN A 260 -7.47 -6.31 6.71
N LYS A 261 -8.34 -5.43 7.19
CA LYS A 261 -9.73 -5.30 6.71
C LYS A 261 -10.00 -3.86 6.30
N GLU A 262 -10.38 -3.67 5.05
CA GLU A 262 -10.70 -2.38 4.46
C GLU A 262 -12.19 -2.30 4.07
N PRO A 263 -12.84 -1.15 4.28
CA PRO A 263 -12.34 0.06 4.94
C PRO A 263 -12.11 -0.12 6.44
N LEU A 264 -11.26 0.76 7.02
CA LEU A 264 -10.96 0.80 8.46
C LEU A 264 -12.24 0.96 9.27
N ARG A 265 -12.45 0.10 10.26
CA ARG A 265 -13.63 0.14 11.13
C ARG A 265 -13.43 1.12 12.29
N LEU A 266 -14.52 1.67 12.83
CA LEU A 266 -14.47 2.60 13.96
C LEU A 266 -13.94 1.97 15.26
N ASP A 267 -14.06 0.65 15.41
CA ASP A 267 -13.55 -0.12 16.56
C ASP A 267 -12.10 -0.61 16.36
N HIS A 268 -11.41 -0.11 15.32
CA HIS A 268 -10.07 -0.58 15.00
C HIS A 268 -9.03 -0.11 16.04
N PRO A 269 -8.08 -0.96 16.46
CA PRO A 269 -7.08 -0.64 17.48
C PRO A 269 -6.30 0.66 17.22
N TYR A 270 -5.96 0.97 15.97
CA TYR A 270 -5.24 2.21 15.62
C TYR A 270 -5.97 3.49 16.07
N LEU A 271 -7.30 3.47 16.15
CA LEU A 271 -8.11 4.62 16.57
C LEU A 271 -8.24 4.76 18.09
N HIS A 272 -7.76 3.76 18.85
CA HIS A 272 -7.91 3.68 20.30
C HIS A 272 -6.57 3.57 21.05
N SER A 273 -5.44 3.83 20.37
CA SER A 273 -4.12 3.90 21.01
C SER A 273 -4.05 5.02 22.04
N LYS A 274 -3.23 4.80 23.07
CA LYS A 274 -2.90 5.83 24.09
C LYS A 274 -2.04 6.97 23.51
N HIS A 275 -1.40 6.74 22.38
CA HIS A 275 -0.48 7.66 21.70
C HIS A 275 -0.88 7.91 20.25
N PRO A 276 -2.09 8.49 19.99
CA PRO A 276 -2.58 8.72 18.63
C PRO A 276 -1.66 9.63 17.80
N GLU A 277 -0.89 10.51 18.44
CA GLU A 277 0.09 11.40 17.81
C GLU A 277 1.29 10.65 17.20
N ARG A 278 1.51 9.38 17.58
CA ARG A 278 2.57 8.51 17.06
C ARG A 278 2.08 7.62 15.90
N ILE A 279 0.80 7.73 15.52
CA ILE A 279 0.15 6.92 14.49
C ILE A 279 -0.29 7.81 13.34
N PHE A 280 0.31 7.63 12.16
CA PHE A 280 -0.09 8.31 10.95
C PHE A 280 -0.84 7.35 10.02
N LEU A 281 -2.13 7.61 9.78
CA LEU A 281 -3.00 6.78 8.96
C LEU A 281 -3.36 7.47 7.65
N THR A 282 -3.36 6.73 6.55
CA THR A 282 -3.92 7.15 5.26
C THR A 282 -4.83 6.05 4.69
N PRO A 283 -5.90 6.39 3.94
CA PRO A 283 -6.95 5.45 3.55
C PRO A 283 -6.63 4.70 2.25
N HIS A 284 -5.53 3.95 2.21
CA HIS A 284 -5.04 3.16 1.07
C HIS A 284 -4.87 4.00 -0.20
N ILE A 285 -4.19 5.13 -0.05
CA ILE A 285 -3.99 6.12 -1.12
C ILE A 285 -2.58 6.10 -1.72
N ALA A 286 -1.70 5.23 -1.27
CA ALA A 286 -0.32 5.22 -1.73
C ALA A 286 -0.19 5.07 -3.25
N TRP A 287 -1.11 4.36 -3.90
CA TRP A 287 -1.19 4.21 -5.36
C TRP A 287 -1.95 5.33 -6.08
N TYR A 288 -2.66 6.23 -5.35
CA TYR A 288 -3.78 7.04 -5.86
C TYR A 288 -3.36 8.41 -6.44
N SER A 289 -2.09 8.64 -6.79
CA SER A 289 -1.69 9.88 -7.46
C SER A 289 -2.40 10.05 -8.82
N ARG A 290 -2.53 11.27 -9.28
CA ARG A 290 -3.14 11.58 -10.59
C ARG A 290 -2.42 10.85 -11.71
N GLU A 291 -1.10 10.87 -11.68
CA GLU A 291 -0.22 10.28 -12.67
C GLU A 291 -0.29 8.75 -12.65
N ALA A 292 -0.33 8.14 -11.46
CA ALA A 292 -0.46 6.68 -11.32
C ALA A 292 -1.83 6.20 -11.85
N ARG A 293 -2.92 6.90 -11.55
CA ARG A 293 -4.25 6.56 -12.07
C ARG A 293 -4.35 6.73 -13.60
N ALA A 294 -3.70 7.75 -14.16
CA ALA A 294 -3.63 7.92 -15.61
C ALA A 294 -2.86 6.76 -16.28
N ARG A 295 -1.68 6.39 -15.73
CA ARG A 295 -0.94 5.21 -16.20
C ARG A 295 -1.77 3.93 -16.06
N LEU A 296 -2.47 3.75 -14.94
CA LEU A 296 -3.32 2.59 -14.71
C LEU A 296 -4.41 2.46 -15.77
N ALA A 297 -5.12 3.55 -16.08
CA ALA A 297 -6.16 3.58 -17.12
C ALA A 297 -5.58 3.25 -18.49
N HIS A 298 -4.44 3.82 -18.85
CA HIS A 298 -3.72 3.54 -20.10
C HIS A 298 -3.31 2.05 -20.20
N GLU A 299 -2.67 1.52 -19.18
CA GLU A 299 -2.21 0.12 -19.17
C GLU A 299 -3.36 -0.89 -19.18
N MET A 300 -4.50 -0.56 -18.56
CA MET A 300 -5.72 -1.38 -18.69
C MET A 300 -6.20 -1.41 -20.15
N ALA A 301 -6.20 -0.27 -20.84
CA ALA A 301 -6.53 -0.23 -22.28
C ALA A 301 -5.55 -1.06 -23.11
N GLU A 302 -4.25 -0.96 -22.84
CA GLU A 302 -3.23 -1.79 -23.50
C GLU A 302 -3.42 -3.29 -23.19
N ASN A 303 -3.78 -3.63 -21.96
CA ASN A 303 -4.11 -5.02 -21.61
C ASN A 303 -5.32 -5.55 -22.39
N ILE A 304 -6.33 -4.74 -22.65
CA ILE A 304 -7.48 -5.13 -23.49
C ILE A 304 -7.07 -5.30 -24.96
N LYS A 305 -6.26 -4.38 -25.51
CA LYS A 305 -5.74 -4.41 -26.90
C LYS A 305 -4.93 -5.67 -27.21
N LYS A 306 -4.24 -6.26 -26.22
CA LYS A 306 -3.52 -7.53 -26.39
C LYS A 306 -4.45 -8.71 -26.74
N GLY A 307 -5.75 -8.56 -26.56
CA GLY A 307 -6.74 -9.60 -26.82
C GLY A 307 -6.62 -10.81 -25.87
N TRP A 308 -7.17 -11.94 -26.25
CA TRP A 308 -7.20 -13.21 -25.50
C TRP A 308 -6.88 -14.42 -26.39
#